data_91f2c132cc657e8f97f98c8909d25596
#
_entry.id   91f2c132cc657e8f97f98c8909d25596
#
_cell.length_a   1.000
_cell.length_b   1.000
_cell.length_c   1.000
_cell.angle_alpha   90.00
_cell.angle_beta   90.00
_cell.angle_gamma   90.00
#
_symmetry.space_group_name_H-M   'P 1'
#
loop_
_entity.id
_entity.type
_entity.pdbx_description
1 polymer ?
#
loop_
_entity_poly.entity_id
_entity_poly.type
_entity_poly.pdbx_seq_one_letter_code
_entity_poly.pdbx_strand_id
1 'polypeptide(L)'
;MAGKLYMADKTFPFDEDIFFADYQDEPDLVKNVLVTSGIMVDDPLIKSKVNAGNQFTIPFYNALDEADEQNYDGVTDITLSTIGASSQTGYVYGRAHGWYADDFPQDFTTANPMAAIAARAAKWRQTKRNKRLAGIAEAVIGANGMTDHIVTVNQLTATTLSDAAQKVYGDNKSSVKLAIMHSSVAQAFEDMERVDYLKYTDPNGVTTDLNVYQVNGLTVLVTDEMPHTAATSGESAKAATYTTYLFGEGAFRYADIGVARPVFNGRDELKRGGTSYLGYRLREAIHPNGFNFTAPKETNTSNPNKGNPVISPTDAQLATAANWSLAYSEHRAIPFMKLVTPGVA
;
A
#
# COMPACT_ATOMS: atom_id res chain seq x y z
N MET A 1 27.19 -8.13 21.18
CA MET A 1 28.37 -8.89 20.68
C MET A 1 28.15 -9.09 19.21
N ALA A 2 28.86 -8.32 18.38
CA ALA A 2 28.83 -8.48 16.93
C ALA A 2 29.28 -9.91 16.58
N GLY A 3 28.43 -10.67 15.93
CA GLY A 3 28.76 -12.00 15.44
C GLY A 3 29.82 -11.85 14.34
N LYS A 4 31.07 -12.08 14.68
CA LYS A 4 32.13 -12.19 13.68
C LYS A 4 31.81 -13.36 12.77
N LEU A 5 31.49 -13.10 11.51
CA LEU A 5 31.56 -14.10 10.47
C LEU A 5 33.01 -14.60 10.40
N TYR A 6 33.23 -15.85 10.77
CA TYR A 6 34.52 -16.49 10.57
C TYR A 6 34.71 -16.74 9.09
N MET A 7 35.46 -15.87 8.46
CA MET A 7 36.10 -16.14 7.18
C MET A 7 37.60 -16.27 7.42
N ALA A 8 38.17 -17.39 7.02
CA ALA A 8 39.58 -17.45 6.85
C ALA A 8 40.00 -16.41 5.81
N ASP A 9 40.50 -15.30 6.31
CA ASP A 9 41.45 -14.40 5.71
C ASP A 9 41.09 -13.56 4.46
N LYS A 10 39.83 -13.49 4.01
CA LYS A 10 39.37 -12.42 3.11
C LYS A 10 38.02 -11.95 3.52
N THR A 11 38.04 -11.01 4.39
CA THR A 11 36.87 -10.30 4.90
C THR A 11 36.12 -9.62 3.77
N PHE A 12 34.98 -10.15 3.46
CA PHE A 12 33.91 -9.31 3.02
C PHE A 12 33.45 -8.52 4.27
N PRO A 13 33.71 -7.21 4.34
CA PRO A 13 33.21 -6.41 5.46
C PRO A 13 31.70 -6.23 5.32
N PHE A 14 30.98 -7.27 5.69
CA PHE A 14 29.55 -7.16 5.86
C PHE A 14 29.30 -6.96 7.35
N ASP A 15 29.08 -5.72 7.72
CA ASP A 15 28.58 -5.35 9.03
C ASP A 15 27.06 -5.36 8.97
N GLU A 16 26.45 -6.20 9.77
CA GLU A 16 24.98 -6.33 9.84
C GLU A 16 24.35 -5.01 10.28
N ASP A 17 25.01 -4.27 11.17
CA ASP A 17 24.54 -2.98 11.67
C ASP A 17 24.64 -1.90 10.57
N ILE A 18 25.71 -1.88 9.79
CA ILE A 18 25.86 -0.96 8.64
C ILE A 18 24.86 -1.28 7.54
N PHE A 19 24.65 -2.55 7.22
CA PHE A 19 23.63 -2.94 6.26
C PHE A 19 22.22 -2.54 6.74
N PHE A 20 21.97 -2.66 8.04
CA PHE A 20 20.69 -2.28 8.62
C PHE A 20 20.48 -0.77 8.58
N ALA A 21 21.52 0.02 8.82
CA ALA A 21 21.50 1.47 8.71
C ALA A 21 21.26 1.91 7.25
N ASP A 22 22.05 1.42 6.31
CA ASP A 22 21.89 1.72 4.88
C ASP A 22 20.51 1.25 4.35
N TYR A 23 20.05 0.09 4.84
CA TYR A 23 18.75 -0.46 4.45
C TYR A 23 17.56 0.33 5.00
N GLN A 24 17.73 0.98 6.14
CA GLN A 24 16.68 1.82 6.74
C GLN A 24 16.74 3.28 6.28
N ASP A 25 17.92 3.77 5.97
CA ASP A 25 18.16 5.17 5.64
C ASP A 25 17.85 5.53 4.17
N GLU A 26 17.68 4.53 3.29
CA GLU A 26 17.23 4.86 1.93
C GLU A 26 15.81 5.43 1.97
N PRO A 27 15.62 6.71 1.58
CA PRO A 27 14.32 7.35 1.69
C PRO A 27 13.29 6.66 0.81
N ASP A 28 12.30 6.05 1.43
CA ASP A 28 11.11 5.55 0.74
C ASP A 28 10.22 6.75 0.39
N LEU A 29 10.44 7.33 -0.78
CA LEU A 29 9.73 8.53 -1.23
C LEU A 29 8.22 8.32 -1.22
N VAL A 30 7.75 7.14 -1.61
CA VAL A 30 6.33 6.81 -1.61
C VAL A 30 5.79 6.65 -0.19
N LYS A 31 6.55 6.01 0.70
CA LYS A 31 6.18 5.91 2.11
C LYS A 31 6.14 7.28 2.77
N ASN A 32 7.12 8.13 2.50
CA ASN A 32 7.17 9.47 3.06
C ASN A 32 5.98 10.32 2.61
N VAL A 33 5.63 10.27 1.32
CA VAL A 33 4.46 10.98 0.81
C VAL A 33 3.16 10.45 1.42
N LEU A 34 2.98 9.14 1.49
CA LEU A 34 1.80 8.52 2.08
C LEU A 34 1.66 8.84 3.57
N VAL A 35 2.75 8.82 4.32
CA VAL A 35 2.75 9.16 5.75
C VAL A 35 2.54 10.66 5.96
N THR A 36 3.23 11.51 5.19
CA THR A 36 3.11 12.98 5.31
C THR A 36 1.72 13.47 4.93
N SER A 37 1.06 12.83 3.97
CA SER A 37 -0.31 13.15 3.57
C SER A 37 -1.37 12.62 4.55
N GLY A 38 -0.99 11.84 5.57
CA GLY A 38 -1.92 11.25 6.55
C GLY A 38 -2.76 10.09 6.02
N ILE A 39 -2.47 9.59 4.82
CA ILE A 39 -3.22 8.49 4.20
C ILE A 39 -2.86 7.15 4.84
N MET A 40 -1.58 6.94 5.15
CA MET A 40 -1.10 5.77 5.85
C MET A 40 -0.74 6.13 7.29
N VAL A 41 -1.57 5.66 8.23
CA VAL A 41 -1.40 5.93 9.66
C VAL A 41 -0.82 4.69 10.34
N ASP A 42 0.26 4.87 11.11
CA ASP A 42 0.78 3.80 11.98
C ASP A 42 -0.22 3.58 13.12
N ASP A 43 -0.75 2.37 13.21
CA ASP A 43 -1.79 2.02 14.17
C ASP A 43 -1.24 1.09 15.27
N PRO A 44 -0.97 1.64 16.46
CA PRO A 44 -0.50 0.83 17.59
C PRO A 44 -1.54 -0.20 18.07
N LEU A 45 -2.83 0.00 17.76
CA LEU A 45 -3.88 -0.95 18.14
C LEU A 45 -3.69 -2.28 17.42
N ILE A 46 -3.27 -2.27 16.16
CA ILE A 46 -2.97 -3.49 15.42
C ILE A 46 -1.86 -4.25 16.12
N LYS A 47 -0.78 -3.58 16.51
CA LYS A 47 0.35 -4.20 17.25
C LYS A 47 -0.12 -4.86 18.54
N SER A 48 -1.00 -4.20 19.29
CA SER A 48 -1.51 -4.72 20.56
C SER A 48 -2.46 -5.92 20.40
N LYS A 49 -3.20 -6.00 19.30
CA LYS A 49 -4.21 -7.05 19.06
C LYS A 49 -3.65 -8.33 18.42
N VAL A 50 -2.46 -8.29 17.84
CA VAL A 50 -1.83 -9.42 17.11
C VAL A 50 -1.10 -10.41 18.04
N ASN A 51 -1.20 -10.29 19.34
CA ASN A 51 -0.40 -11.07 20.31
C ASN A 51 -0.58 -12.60 20.26
N ALA A 52 -1.67 -13.11 19.67
CA ALA A 52 -1.97 -14.56 19.65
C ALA A 52 -2.21 -15.13 18.25
N GLY A 53 -1.90 -14.41 17.18
CA GLY A 53 -2.14 -14.89 15.82
C GLY A 53 -1.81 -13.86 14.75
N ASN A 54 -2.20 -14.15 13.50
CA ASN A 54 -2.03 -13.23 12.39
C ASN A 54 -3.31 -12.44 12.05
N GLN A 55 -4.39 -12.72 12.75
CA GLN A 55 -5.67 -12.01 12.61
C GLN A 55 -5.82 -10.99 13.73
N PHE A 56 -6.30 -9.80 13.41
CA PHE A 56 -6.69 -8.79 14.38
C PHE A 56 -8.11 -8.30 14.09
N THR A 57 -8.80 -7.88 15.14
CA THR A 57 -10.16 -7.33 15.06
C THR A 57 -10.20 -6.03 15.83
N ILE A 58 -10.65 -4.97 15.17
CA ILE A 58 -10.81 -3.63 15.75
C ILE A 58 -12.32 -3.36 15.87
N PRO A 59 -12.88 -3.36 17.09
CA PRO A 59 -14.28 -3.02 17.30
C PRO A 59 -14.51 -1.52 17.11
N PHE A 60 -15.70 -1.15 16.62
CA PHE A 60 -16.17 0.23 16.54
C PHE A 60 -17.69 0.29 16.76
N TYR A 61 -18.19 1.46 17.14
CA TYR A 61 -19.62 1.70 17.22
C TYR A 61 -20.13 2.22 15.88
N ASN A 62 -21.33 1.76 15.51
CA ASN A 62 -22.03 2.25 14.33
C ASN A 62 -22.52 3.68 14.56
N ALA A 63 -22.85 4.40 13.49
CA ALA A 63 -23.57 5.67 13.62
C ALA A 63 -24.89 5.46 14.37
N LEU A 64 -25.36 6.51 15.03
CA LEU A 64 -26.68 6.50 15.62
C LEU A 64 -27.74 6.35 14.51
N ASP A 65 -28.86 5.75 14.88
CA ASP A 65 -30.02 5.63 13.99
C ASP A 65 -30.50 7.02 13.52
N GLU A 66 -30.83 7.15 12.23
CA GLU A 66 -31.43 8.36 11.64
C GLU A 66 -32.93 8.47 11.90
N ALA A 67 -33.43 7.80 12.94
CA ALA A 67 -34.86 7.89 13.31
C ALA A 67 -35.20 9.35 13.67
N ASP A 68 -36.39 9.77 13.22
CA ASP A 68 -36.90 11.09 13.52
C ASP A 68 -37.09 11.30 15.04
N GLU A 69 -36.90 12.54 15.47
CA GLU A 69 -37.15 12.94 16.86
C GLU A 69 -38.61 12.69 17.22
N GLN A 70 -38.83 12.15 18.40
CA GLN A 70 -40.21 11.93 18.93
C GLN A 70 -40.76 13.22 19.48
N ASN A 71 -42.08 13.41 19.31
CA ASN A 71 -42.76 14.55 19.87
C ASN A 71 -42.79 14.48 21.42
N TYR A 72 -42.38 15.54 22.08
CA TYR A 72 -42.49 15.68 23.55
C TYR A 72 -43.84 16.30 23.90
N ASP A 73 -44.84 15.51 24.16
CA ASP A 73 -46.22 15.93 24.48
C ASP A 73 -46.57 15.78 25.98
N GLY A 74 -45.66 15.20 26.76
CA GLY A 74 -45.89 14.96 28.20
C GLY A 74 -46.83 13.78 28.49
N VAL A 75 -47.27 13.03 27.45
CA VAL A 75 -48.20 11.89 27.55
C VAL A 75 -47.59 10.63 26.94
N THR A 76 -46.90 10.76 25.83
CA THR A 76 -46.30 9.61 25.09
C THR A 76 -44.97 9.25 25.69
N ASP A 77 -44.75 7.96 25.94
CA ASP A 77 -43.45 7.45 26.41
C ASP A 77 -42.35 7.60 25.34
N ILE A 78 -41.17 8.01 25.74
CA ILE A 78 -40.00 8.12 24.86
C ILE A 78 -39.45 6.71 24.56
N THR A 79 -39.43 6.35 23.28
CA THR A 79 -38.83 5.07 22.81
C THR A 79 -37.30 5.22 22.74
N LEU A 80 -36.57 4.31 23.39
CA LEU A 80 -35.13 4.31 23.42
C LEU A 80 -34.53 3.49 22.28
N SER A 81 -33.60 4.04 21.55
CA SER A 81 -32.78 3.32 20.56
C SER A 81 -31.46 2.88 21.19
N THR A 82 -30.87 1.83 20.66
CA THR A 82 -29.55 1.34 21.09
C THR A 82 -28.52 1.57 19.99
N ILE A 83 -27.27 1.87 20.42
CA ILE A 83 -26.17 1.96 19.48
C ILE A 83 -25.67 0.55 19.12
N GLY A 84 -25.55 0.27 17.81
CA GLY A 84 -24.96 -0.97 17.32
C GLY A 84 -23.43 -0.93 17.39
N ALA A 85 -22.80 -2.10 17.51
CA ALA A 85 -21.36 -2.26 17.44
C ALA A 85 -21.01 -3.23 16.31
N SER A 86 -19.96 -2.90 15.57
CA SER A 86 -19.41 -3.71 14.48
C SER A 86 -17.89 -3.84 14.67
N SER A 87 -17.23 -4.56 13.79
CA SER A 87 -15.80 -4.74 13.87
C SER A 87 -15.15 -4.79 12.49
N GLN A 88 -13.90 -4.33 12.41
CA GLN A 88 -13.03 -4.52 11.26
C GLN A 88 -12.05 -5.63 11.55
N THR A 89 -11.95 -6.59 10.64
CA THR A 89 -11.05 -7.73 10.77
C THR A 89 -9.99 -7.67 9.67
N GLY A 90 -8.73 -7.74 10.06
CA GLY A 90 -7.60 -7.76 9.15
C GLY A 90 -6.60 -8.85 9.47
N TYR A 91 -5.61 -9.00 8.61
CA TYR A 91 -4.55 -10.00 8.74
C TYR A 91 -3.17 -9.38 8.65
N VAL A 92 -2.27 -9.90 9.47
CA VAL A 92 -0.84 -9.67 9.37
C VAL A 92 -0.24 -10.73 8.47
N TYR A 93 0.59 -10.30 7.53
CA TYR A 93 1.28 -11.21 6.63
C TYR A 93 2.79 -11.13 6.82
N GLY A 94 3.44 -12.27 6.68
CA GLY A 94 4.89 -12.39 6.65
C GLY A 94 5.42 -12.43 5.23
N ARG A 95 6.59 -11.84 5.01
CA ARG A 95 7.32 -11.95 3.73
C ARG A 95 8.78 -12.22 4.03
N ALA A 96 9.39 -13.02 3.17
CA ALA A 96 10.81 -13.30 3.22
C ALA A 96 11.36 -13.37 1.81
N HIS A 97 12.58 -12.93 1.64
CA HIS A 97 13.33 -13.10 0.40
C HIS A 97 14.80 -13.20 0.72
N GLY A 98 15.55 -13.91 -0.13
CA GLY A 98 16.98 -14.06 0.03
C GLY A 98 17.67 -14.07 -1.33
N TRP A 99 18.89 -13.55 -1.34
CA TRP A 99 19.79 -13.55 -2.47
C TRP A 99 21.05 -14.32 -2.10
N TYR A 100 21.71 -14.84 -3.07
CA TYR A 100 23.03 -15.47 -2.90
C TYR A 100 23.97 -15.00 -3.98
N ALA A 101 25.24 -15.09 -3.69
CA ALA A 101 26.32 -14.90 -4.64
C ALA A 101 27.38 -15.97 -4.41
N ASP A 102 27.84 -16.56 -5.49
CA ASP A 102 28.92 -17.55 -5.47
C ASP A 102 30.27 -16.82 -5.61
N ASP A 103 31.32 -17.35 -4.97
CA ASP A 103 32.65 -16.75 -4.99
C ASP A 103 33.35 -16.93 -6.33
N PHE A 104 33.14 -18.05 -6.99
CA PHE A 104 33.82 -18.38 -8.24
C PHE A 104 33.74 -17.26 -9.31
N PRO A 105 32.57 -16.65 -9.59
CA PRO A 105 32.52 -15.51 -10.49
C PRO A 105 33.28 -14.27 -9.97
N GLN A 106 33.39 -14.11 -8.66
CA GLN A 106 34.11 -13.01 -8.04
C GLN A 106 35.62 -13.17 -8.16
N ASP A 107 36.14 -14.36 -8.17
CA ASP A 107 37.55 -14.66 -8.36
C ASP A 107 38.04 -14.34 -9.79
N PHE A 108 37.14 -14.42 -10.78
CA PHE A 108 37.43 -14.09 -12.18
C PHE A 108 37.10 -12.65 -12.57
N THR A 109 36.23 -11.99 -11.80
CA THR A 109 35.85 -10.59 -12.05
C THR A 109 36.08 -9.79 -10.77
N THR A 110 36.63 -8.60 -10.88
CA THR A 110 36.78 -7.69 -9.72
C THR A 110 35.44 -7.19 -9.17
N ALA A 111 34.31 -7.73 -9.65
CA ALA A 111 32.98 -7.33 -9.24
C ALA A 111 32.60 -7.91 -7.88
N ASN A 112 31.95 -7.11 -7.04
CA ASN A 112 31.43 -7.54 -5.76
C ASN A 112 29.88 -7.68 -5.83
N PRO A 113 29.35 -8.87 -6.13
CA PRO A 113 27.90 -9.05 -6.33
C PRO A 113 27.11 -8.86 -5.02
N MET A 114 27.68 -9.19 -3.85
CA MET A 114 26.98 -9.03 -2.57
C MET A 114 26.78 -7.56 -2.20
N ALA A 115 27.78 -6.70 -2.45
CA ALA A 115 27.62 -5.26 -2.26
C ALA A 115 26.53 -4.67 -3.18
N ALA A 116 26.50 -5.12 -4.45
CA ALA A 116 25.47 -4.71 -5.39
C ALA A 116 24.06 -5.18 -4.98
N ILE A 117 23.95 -6.39 -4.40
CA ILE A 117 22.69 -6.90 -3.85
C ILE A 117 22.25 -6.05 -2.66
N ALA A 118 23.15 -5.77 -1.71
CA ALA A 118 22.86 -4.96 -0.53
C ALA A 118 22.32 -3.57 -0.93
N ALA A 119 23.02 -2.88 -1.84
CA ALA A 119 22.62 -1.56 -2.32
C ALA A 119 21.25 -1.52 -3.04
N ARG A 120 20.82 -2.63 -3.65
CA ARG A 120 19.56 -2.71 -4.39
C ARG A 120 18.39 -3.32 -3.60
N ALA A 121 18.68 -3.99 -2.49
CA ALA A 121 17.69 -4.73 -1.72
C ALA A 121 16.60 -3.80 -1.15
N ALA A 122 16.97 -2.62 -0.66
CA ALA A 122 16.05 -1.63 -0.13
C ALA A 122 15.05 -1.15 -1.20
N LYS A 123 15.54 -0.73 -2.36
CA LYS A 123 14.72 -0.28 -3.49
C LYS A 123 13.79 -1.39 -3.99
N TRP A 124 14.29 -2.62 -4.08
CA TRP A 124 13.47 -3.78 -4.46
C TRP A 124 12.31 -4.03 -3.48
N ARG A 125 12.58 -3.94 -2.16
CA ARG A 125 11.55 -4.06 -1.12
C ARG A 125 10.50 -2.98 -1.24
N GLN A 126 10.92 -1.74 -1.48
CA GLN A 126 10.03 -0.60 -1.70
C GLN A 126 9.09 -0.83 -2.89
N THR A 127 9.61 -1.23 -4.04
CA THR A 127 8.82 -1.58 -5.22
C THR A 127 7.79 -2.67 -4.90
N LYS A 128 8.18 -3.72 -4.16
CA LYS A 128 7.25 -4.79 -3.76
C LYS A 128 6.15 -4.31 -2.82
N ARG A 129 6.47 -3.43 -1.89
CA ARG A 129 5.46 -2.83 -0.99
C ARG A 129 4.47 -1.96 -1.77
N ASN A 130 4.95 -1.11 -2.67
CA ASN A 130 4.11 -0.27 -3.52
C ASN A 130 3.17 -1.11 -4.39
N LYS A 131 3.69 -2.17 -5.01
CA LYS A 131 2.88 -3.09 -5.81
C LYS A 131 1.80 -3.80 -4.98
N ARG A 132 2.13 -4.17 -3.74
CA ARG A 132 1.15 -4.75 -2.81
C ARG A 132 0.07 -3.74 -2.44
N LEU A 133 0.46 -2.51 -2.12
CA LEU A 133 -0.48 -1.44 -1.79
C LEU A 133 -1.45 -1.17 -2.95
N ALA A 134 -0.94 -1.06 -4.19
CA ALA A 134 -1.76 -0.90 -5.37
C ALA A 134 -2.71 -2.09 -5.59
N GLY A 135 -2.22 -3.32 -5.37
CA GLY A 135 -3.05 -4.53 -5.45
C GLY A 135 -4.17 -4.56 -4.41
N ILE A 136 -3.90 -4.14 -3.17
CA ILE A 136 -4.93 -4.03 -2.13
C ILE A 136 -5.94 -2.94 -2.49
N ALA A 137 -5.50 -1.78 -2.97
CA ALA A 137 -6.39 -0.68 -3.37
C ALA A 137 -7.33 -1.12 -4.50
N GLU A 138 -6.81 -1.83 -5.53
CA GLU A 138 -7.63 -2.36 -6.61
C GLU A 138 -8.65 -3.40 -6.12
N ALA A 139 -8.23 -4.32 -5.25
CA ALA A 139 -9.09 -5.34 -4.68
C ALA A 139 -10.23 -4.74 -3.85
N VAL A 140 -9.92 -3.75 -3.03
CA VAL A 140 -10.88 -3.07 -2.15
C VAL A 140 -11.92 -2.31 -2.96
N ILE A 141 -11.50 -1.59 -3.99
CA ILE A 141 -12.40 -0.86 -4.88
C ILE A 141 -13.26 -1.81 -5.71
N GLY A 142 -12.74 -3.01 -6.04
CA GLY A 142 -13.50 -4.07 -6.68
C GLY A 142 -14.42 -4.87 -5.76
N ALA A 143 -14.42 -4.60 -4.45
CA ALA A 143 -15.28 -5.31 -3.48
C ALA A 143 -16.75 -4.93 -3.66
N ASN A 144 -17.64 -5.82 -3.21
CA ASN A 144 -19.08 -5.57 -3.25
C ASN A 144 -19.44 -4.32 -2.43
N GLY A 145 -20.28 -3.46 -3.01
CA GLY A 145 -20.72 -2.21 -2.38
C GLY A 145 -19.85 -0.99 -2.70
N MET A 146 -18.78 -1.15 -3.50
CA MET A 146 -17.88 -0.06 -3.89
C MET A 146 -18.14 0.48 -5.31
N THR A 147 -19.23 0.09 -5.95
CA THR A 147 -19.57 0.51 -7.34
C THR A 147 -19.67 2.03 -7.48
N ASP A 148 -20.22 2.70 -6.48
CA ASP A 148 -20.39 4.16 -6.47
C ASP A 148 -19.06 4.92 -6.32
N HIS A 149 -18.02 4.22 -5.88
CA HIS A 149 -16.65 4.74 -5.77
C HIS A 149 -15.82 4.60 -7.03
N ILE A 150 -16.42 4.06 -8.12
CA ILE A 150 -15.78 3.95 -9.42
C ILE A 150 -16.38 4.99 -10.35
N VAL A 151 -15.59 5.99 -10.71
CA VAL A 151 -16.01 7.04 -11.64
C VAL A 151 -15.25 6.86 -12.96
N THR A 152 -15.99 6.75 -14.06
CA THR A 152 -15.42 6.72 -15.41
C THR A 152 -15.79 8.00 -16.13
N VAL A 153 -14.80 8.64 -16.72
CA VAL A 153 -14.99 9.85 -17.55
C VAL A 153 -14.48 9.58 -18.97
N ASN A 154 -15.16 10.15 -19.94
CA ASN A 154 -14.80 9.98 -21.35
C ASN A 154 -13.85 11.06 -21.85
N GLN A 155 -13.69 12.14 -21.09
CA GLN A 155 -12.81 13.26 -21.42
C GLN A 155 -12.19 13.80 -20.12
N LEU A 156 -10.90 14.06 -20.16
CA LEU A 156 -10.19 14.70 -19.07
C LEU A 156 -10.40 16.21 -19.16
N THR A 157 -10.76 16.82 -18.06
CA THR A 157 -10.93 18.28 -17.91
C THR A 157 -10.15 18.78 -16.70
N ALA A 158 -9.91 20.08 -16.63
CA ALA A 158 -9.22 20.69 -15.50
C ALA A 158 -9.88 20.43 -14.13
N THR A 159 -11.19 20.15 -14.12
CA THR A 159 -11.99 19.92 -12.89
C THR A 159 -12.27 18.44 -12.61
N THR A 160 -11.84 17.52 -13.49
CA THR A 160 -12.20 16.09 -13.42
C THR A 160 -11.96 15.47 -12.05
N LEU A 161 -10.84 15.77 -11.39
CA LEU A 161 -10.55 15.22 -10.05
C LEU A 161 -11.53 15.73 -8.99
N SER A 162 -11.84 17.02 -9.03
CA SER A 162 -12.79 17.64 -8.09
C SER A 162 -14.22 17.17 -8.33
N ASP A 163 -14.63 17.03 -9.60
CA ASP A 163 -15.97 16.58 -9.97
C ASP A 163 -16.17 15.10 -9.59
N ALA A 164 -15.15 14.27 -9.79
CA ALA A 164 -15.15 12.88 -9.36
C ALA A 164 -15.27 12.75 -7.83
N ALA A 165 -14.48 13.53 -7.08
CA ALA A 165 -14.57 13.55 -5.62
C ALA A 165 -15.94 14.05 -5.12
N GLN A 166 -16.51 15.06 -5.76
CA GLN A 166 -17.83 15.57 -5.42
C GLN A 166 -18.92 14.56 -5.70
N LYS A 167 -18.82 13.80 -6.81
CA LYS A 167 -19.80 12.75 -7.15
C LYS A 167 -19.84 11.63 -6.10
N VAL A 168 -18.69 11.24 -5.54
CA VAL A 168 -18.56 10.13 -4.57
C VAL A 168 -18.89 10.59 -3.15
N TYR A 169 -18.33 11.73 -2.73
CA TYR A 169 -18.36 12.18 -1.33
C TYR A 169 -19.34 13.34 -1.07
N GLY A 170 -19.90 13.94 -2.12
CA GLY A 170 -20.81 15.06 -1.99
C GLY A 170 -20.16 16.28 -1.32
N ASP A 171 -20.73 16.71 -0.20
CA ASP A 171 -20.24 17.81 0.62
C ASP A 171 -18.92 17.50 1.34
N ASN A 172 -18.59 16.23 1.54
CA ASN A 172 -17.37 15.78 2.20
C ASN A 172 -16.18 15.58 1.24
N LYS A 173 -16.20 16.19 0.05
CA LYS A 173 -15.12 16.05 -0.97
C LYS A 173 -13.73 16.46 -0.46
N SER A 174 -13.66 17.32 0.55
CA SER A 174 -12.41 17.76 1.17
C SER A 174 -11.68 16.66 1.96
N SER A 175 -12.31 15.49 2.16
CA SER A 175 -11.70 14.31 2.77
C SER A 175 -10.62 13.70 1.89
N VAL A 176 -10.70 13.89 0.56
CA VAL A 176 -9.67 13.40 -0.37
C VAL A 176 -8.43 14.25 -0.28
N LYS A 177 -7.26 13.63 -0.13
CA LYS A 177 -5.97 14.31 0.09
C LYS A 177 -4.89 13.94 -0.93
N LEU A 178 -4.90 12.70 -1.41
CA LEU A 178 -3.89 12.17 -2.33
C LEU A 178 -4.54 11.57 -3.57
N ALA A 179 -3.94 11.84 -4.72
CA ALA A 179 -4.20 11.12 -5.95
C ALA A 179 -2.93 10.39 -6.40
N ILE A 180 -3.05 9.13 -6.81
CA ILE A 180 -1.97 8.38 -7.45
C ILE A 180 -2.40 8.13 -8.89
N MET A 181 -1.62 8.62 -9.84
CA MET A 181 -1.96 8.54 -11.26
C MET A 181 -0.78 8.11 -12.12
N HIS A 182 -1.10 7.68 -13.32
CA HIS A 182 -0.10 7.36 -14.36
C HIS A 182 0.49 8.64 -14.96
N SER A 183 1.74 8.59 -15.43
CA SER A 183 2.45 9.74 -16.05
C SER A 183 1.68 10.36 -17.22
N SER A 184 1.01 9.56 -18.04
CA SER A 184 0.19 10.06 -19.17
C SER A 184 -1.00 10.92 -18.71
N VAL A 185 -1.57 10.65 -17.55
CA VAL A 185 -2.65 11.49 -16.99
C VAL A 185 -2.08 12.76 -16.37
N ALA A 186 -0.92 12.65 -15.70
CA ALA A 186 -0.21 13.80 -15.16
C ALA A 186 0.17 14.78 -16.28
N GLN A 187 0.72 14.28 -17.39
CA GLN A 187 1.05 15.09 -18.57
C GLN A 187 -0.17 15.84 -19.10
N ALA A 188 -1.35 15.20 -19.16
CA ALA A 188 -2.56 15.87 -19.60
C ALA A 188 -2.98 17.04 -18.69
N PHE A 189 -2.75 16.92 -17.38
CA PHE A 189 -2.98 18.04 -16.45
C PHE A 189 -1.92 19.13 -16.58
N GLU A 190 -0.67 18.80 -16.86
CA GLU A 190 0.40 19.75 -17.18
C GLU A 190 0.05 20.57 -18.43
N ASP A 191 -0.39 19.91 -19.49
CA ASP A 191 -0.81 20.56 -20.75
C ASP A 191 -2.00 21.51 -20.53
N MET A 192 -2.82 21.26 -19.50
CA MET A 192 -3.91 22.15 -19.10
C MET A 192 -3.48 23.29 -18.15
N GLU A 193 -2.18 23.43 -17.87
CA GLU A 193 -1.62 24.43 -16.94
C GLU A 193 -2.24 24.37 -15.53
N ARG A 194 -2.56 23.16 -15.03
CA ARG A 194 -3.24 22.95 -13.75
C ARG A 194 -2.35 22.31 -12.69
N VAL A 195 -1.06 22.20 -12.95
CA VAL A 195 -0.10 21.55 -12.06
C VAL A 195 0.73 22.60 -11.35
N ASP A 196 0.66 22.62 -10.03
CA ASP A 196 1.56 23.35 -9.17
C ASP A 196 2.66 22.40 -8.67
N TYR A 197 3.91 22.67 -9.02
CA TYR A 197 5.05 21.88 -8.54
C TYR A 197 5.37 22.24 -7.11
N LEU A 198 5.44 21.24 -6.24
CA LEU A 198 5.97 21.44 -4.90
C LEU A 198 7.50 21.62 -4.97
N LYS A 199 7.97 22.76 -4.54
CA LYS A 199 9.39 23.11 -4.53
C LYS A 199 9.98 22.83 -3.16
N TYR A 200 11.06 22.08 -3.12
CA TYR A 200 11.89 21.93 -1.95
C TYR A 200 13.11 22.83 -2.08
N THR A 201 13.29 23.72 -1.13
CA THR A 201 14.50 24.55 -1.04
C THR A 201 15.41 23.94 0.02
N ASP A 202 16.57 23.46 -0.40
CA ASP A 202 17.62 22.97 0.49
C ASP A 202 18.13 24.11 1.39
N PRO A 203 18.66 23.82 2.60
CA PRO A 203 19.34 24.82 3.47
C PRO A 203 20.40 25.67 2.78
N ASN A 204 20.94 25.18 1.65
CA ASN A 204 21.90 25.91 0.81
C ASN A 204 21.25 26.86 -0.23
N GLY A 205 19.93 27.01 -0.21
CA GLY A 205 19.21 27.89 -1.12
C GLY A 205 18.95 27.32 -2.54
N VAL A 206 19.27 26.04 -2.78
CA VAL A 206 18.98 25.37 -4.04
C VAL A 206 17.54 24.88 -4.02
N THR A 207 16.74 25.37 -4.96
CA THR A 207 15.33 24.92 -5.13
C THR A 207 15.33 23.78 -6.13
N THR A 208 14.83 22.60 -5.67
CA THR A 208 14.66 21.42 -6.51
C THR A 208 13.18 21.11 -6.63
N ASP A 209 12.70 20.88 -7.85
CA ASP A 209 11.33 20.43 -8.08
C ASP A 209 11.22 18.97 -7.63
N LEU A 210 10.27 18.69 -6.74
CA LEU A 210 9.94 17.33 -6.34
C LEU A 210 9.01 16.72 -7.39
N ASN A 211 9.13 15.42 -7.64
CA ASN A 211 8.19 14.66 -8.49
C ASN A 211 6.80 14.50 -7.84
N VAL A 212 6.43 15.45 -6.99
CA VAL A 212 5.14 15.53 -6.31
C VAL A 212 4.45 16.79 -6.77
N TYR A 213 3.33 16.60 -7.42
CA TYR A 213 2.52 17.68 -7.97
C TYR A 213 1.35 18.00 -7.06
N GLN A 214 0.83 19.20 -7.17
CA GLN A 214 -0.44 19.56 -6.59
C GLN A 214 -1.41 19.95 -7.70
N VAL A 215 -2.54 19.26 -7.80
CA VAL A 215 -3.61 19.54 -8.76
C VAL A 215 -4.90 19.78 -7.99
N ASN A 216 -5.50 20.94 -8.17
CA ASN A 216 -6.75 21.31 -7.49
C ASN A 216 -6.72 21.14 -5.95
N GLY A 217 -5.56 21.38 -5.32
CA GLY A 217 -5.38 21.22 -3.87
C GLY A 217 -5.18 19.76 -3.41
N LEU A 218 -5.11 18.81 -4.33
CA LEU A 218 -4.76 17.40 -4.07
C LEU A 218 -3.27 17.19 -4.31
N THR A 219 -2.61 16.50 -3.40
CA THR A 219 -1.25 16.01 -3.63
C THR A 219 -1.30 14.87 -4.64
N VAL A 220 -0.49 14.93 -5.68
CA VAL A 220 -0.46 13.93 -6.73
C VAL A 220 0.87 13.22 -6.72
N LEU A 221 0.83 11.89 -6.70
CA LEU A 221 1.97 11.02 -6.89
C LEU A 221 1.87 10.37 -8.28
N VAL A 222 2.91 10.53 -9.07
CA VAL A 222 2.95 9.97 -10.42
C VAL A 222 3.77 8.68 -10.41
N THR A 223 3.19 7.61 -10.96
CA THR A 223 3.87 6.32 -11.13
C THR A 223 3.33 5.56 -12.33
N ASP A 224 4.22 5.04 -13.16
CA ASP A 224 3.86 4.23 -14.33
C ASP A 224 3.41 2.80 -13.97
N GLU A 225 3.51 2.41 -12.69
CA GLU A 225 3.01 1.12 -12.22
C GLU A 225 1.48 1.09 -12.03
N MET A 226 0.79 2.23 -12.26
CA MET A 226 -0.68 2.28 -12.15
C MET A 226 -1.34 1.44 -13.26
N PRO A 227 -2.44 0.74 -12.93
CA PRO A 227 -3.18 -0.05 -13.90
C PRO A 227 -3.64 0.80 -15.09
N HIS A 228 -3.32 0.35 -16.28
CA HIS A 228 -3.79 0.96 -17.52
C HIS A 228 -4.21 -0.13 -18.52
N THR A 229 -5.12 0.20 -19.40
CA THR A 229 -5.47 -0.63 -20.56
C THR A 229 -4.97 0.04 -21.82
N ALA A 230 -4.12 -0.66 -22.55
CA ALA A 230 -3.59 -0.12 -23.80
C ALA A 230 -4.71 0.07 -24.85
N ALA A 231 -4.53 1.04 -25.74
CA ALA A 231 -5.41 1.22 -26.86
C ALA A 231 -5.43 -0.04 -27.74
N THR A 232 -6.59 -0.41 -28.21
CA THR A 232 -6.76 -1.51 -29.17
C THR A 232 -7.14 -0.95 -30.52
N SER A 233 -6.59 -1.54 -31.62
CA SER A 233 -6.92 -1.23 -33.00
C SER A 233 -7.85 -2.29 -33.59
N GLY A 234 -8.60 -1.95 -34.64
CA GLY A 234 -9.53 -2.87 -35.33
C GLY A 234 -10.99 -2.46 -35.19
N GLU A 235 -11.91 -3.36 -35.60
CA GLU A 235 -13.37 -3.09 -35.57
C GLU A 235 -13.94 -2.75 -34.16
N SER A 236 -13.21 -3.09 -33.11
CA SER A 236 -13.55 -2.76 -31.70
C SER A 236 -12.49 -1.87 -31.07
N ALA A 237 -12.02 -0.87 -31.79
CA ALA A 237 -11.01 0.07 -31.32
C ALA A 237 -11.48 0.76 -30.02
N LYS A 238 -10.66 0.65 -28.98
CA LYS A 238 -10.86 1.35 -27.68
C LYS A 238 -9.65 2.21 -27.40
N ALA A 239 -9.91 3.44 -26.97
CA ALA A 239 -8.84 4.31 -26.48
C ALA A 239 -8.16 3.71 -25.24
N ALA A 240 -6.91 4.05 -25.03
CA ALA A 240 -6.22 3.71 -23.80
C ALA A 240 -7.00 4.30 -22.60
N THR A 241 -7.09 3.53 -21.52
CA THR A 241 -7.70 4.00 -20.27
C THR A 241 -6.71 3.86 -19.15
N TYR A 242 -6.65 4.87 -18.31
CA TYR A 242 -5.74 4.95 -17.18
C TYR A 242 -6.54 5.03 -15.88
N THR A 243 -6.00 4.38 -14.85
CA THR A 243 -6.61 4.37 -13.53
C THR A 243 -5.87 5.34 -12.61
N THR A 244 -6.63 6.23 -11.99
CA THR A 244 -6.17 7.11 -10.92
C THR A 244 -6.88 6.71 -9.63
N TYR A 245 -6.11 6.46 -8.56
CA TYR A 245 -6.68 6.24 -7.23
C TYR A 245 -6.64 7.53 -6.44
N LEU A 246 -7.76 7.83 -5.80
CA LEU A 246 -7.87 8.96 -4.87
C LEU A 246 -8.09 8.41 -3.46
N PHE A 247 -7.29 8.92 -2.53
CA PHE A 247 -7.30 8.49 -1.14
C PHE A 247 -7.60 9.67 -0.21
N GLY A 248 -8.41 9.40 0.80
CA GLY A 248 -8.65 10.30 1.91
C GLY A 248 -7.67 10.08 3.06
N GLU A 249 -7.78 10.91 4.07
CA GLU A 249 -7.00 10.79 5.30
C GLU A 249 -7.32 9.46 6.02
N GLY A 250 -6.27 8.78 6.51
CA GLY A 250 -6.43 7.53 7.24
C GLY A 250 -6.94 6.36 6.40
N ALA A 251 -6.81 6.42 5.06
CA ALA A 251 -7.27 5.37 4.16
C ALA A 251 -6.65 4.01 4.47
N PHE A 252 -5.37 3.96 4.82
CA PHE A 252 -4.67 2.74 5.21
C PHE A 252 -4.15 2.81 6.64
N ARG A 253 -4.39 1.75 7.39
CA ARG A 253 -3.77 1.49 8.68
C ARG A 253 -2.55 0.61 8.45
N TYR A 254 -1.41 1.02 8.95
CA TYR A 254 -0.14 0.30 8.83
C TYR A 254 0.36 -0.14 10.20
N ALA A 255 0.92 -1.32 10.28
CA ALA A 255 1.65 -1.76 11.45
C ALA A 255 2.80 -2.66 11.06
N ASP A 256 3.99 -2.35 11.53
CA ASP A 256 5.13 -3.25 11.52
C ASP A 256 5.13 -4.02 12.85
N ILE A 257 4.91 -5.33 12.76
CA ILE A 257 4.84 -6.21 13.93
C ILE A 257 6.24 -6.65 14.36
N GLY A 258 7.21 -6.54 13.44
CA GLY A 258 8.56 -7.01 13.65
C GLY A 258 8.71 -8.54 13.60
N VAL A 259 9.95 -8.98 13.53
CA VAL A 259 10.37 -10.38 13.60
C VAL A 259 11.65 -10.48 14.42
N ALA A 260 11.90 -11.64 15.02
CA ALA A 260 13.06 -11.85 15.89
C ALA A 260 14.41 -11.65 15.18
N ARG A 261 14.46 -11.94 13.88
CA ARG A 261 15.64 -11.72 13.01
C ARG A 261 15.17 -11.16 11.69
N PRO A 262 15.12 -9.83 11.53
CA PRO A 262 14.62 -9.18 10.32
C PRO A 262 15.56 -9.37 9.14
N VAL A 263 16.85 -9.35 9.36
CA VAL A 263 17.88 -9.63 8.36
C VAL A 263 18.69 -10.84 8.79
N PHE A 264 19.05 -11.67 7.85
CA PHE A 264 19.93 -12.81 8.09
C PHE A 264 20.92 -12.93 6.94
N ASN A 265 22.14 -13.23 7.28
CA ASN A 265 23.24 -13.50 6.36
C ASN A 265 23.95 -14.77 6.78
N GLY A 266 24.70 -15.32 5.86
CA GLY A 266 25.50 -16.49 6.13
C GLY A 266 26.30 -16.90 4.91
N ARG A 267 27.12 -17.90 5.11
CA ARG A 267 27.99 -18.46 4.09
C ARG A 267 28.05 -19.97 4.20
N ASP A 268 28.09 -20.63 3.05
CA ASP A 268 28.24 -22.06 2.92
C ASP A 268 29.46 -22.35 2.03
N GLU A 269 30.57 -22.77 2.65
CA GLU A 269 31.84 -23.03 1.97
C GLU A 269 31.81 -24.31 1.13
N LEU A 270 30.93 -25.24 1.46
CA LEU A 270 30.86 -26.53 0.76
C LEU A 270 29.99 -26.43 -0.51
N LYS A 271 29.24 -25.37 -0.65
CA LYS A 271 28.32 -25.18 -1.76
C LYS A 271 28.97 -24.37 -2.86
N ARG A 272 29.11 -24.96 -4.07
CA ARG A 272 29.62 -24.29 -5.28
C ARG A 272 30.98 -23.59 -5.12
N GLY A 273 31.85 -24.09 -4.22
CA GLY A 273 33.15 -23.46 -3.96
C GLY A 273 33.09 -22.21 -3.09
N GLY A 274 32.00 -22.01 -2.33
CA GLY A 274 31.73 -20.88 -1.48
C GLY A 274 30.53 -20.08 -1.99
N THR A 275 29.45 -20.04 -1.21
CA THR A 275 28.25 -19.27 -1.51
C THR A 275 27.91 -18.38 -0.33
N SER A 276 27.87 -17.08 -0.53
CA SER A 276 27.39 -16.12 0.46
C SER A 276 25.93 -15.81 0.22
N TYR A 277 25.12 -15.70 1.27
CA TYR A 277 23.70 -15.36 1.15
C TYR A 277 23.31 -14.26 2.12
N LEU A 278 22.35 -13.45 1.67
CA LEU A 278 21.72 -12.38 2.41
C LEU A 278 20.23 -12.48 2.23
N GLY A 279 19.48 -12.35 3.30
CA GLY A 279 18.03 -12.36 3.20
C GLY A 279 17.35 -11.54 4.28
N TYR A 280 16.09 -11.22 4.05
CA TYR A 280 15.27 -10.51 5.02
C TYR A 280 13.97 -11.25 5.31
N ARG A 281 13.43 -10.96 6.47
CA ARG A 281 12.09 -11.36 6.88
C ARG A 281 11.38 -10.14 7.43
N LEU A 282 10.12 -10.00 7.10
CA LEU A 282 9.28 -8.96 7.67
C LEU A 282 7.90 -9.52 8.02
N ARG A 283 7.24 -8.85 8.94
CA ARG A 283 5.88 -9.16 9.34
C ARG A 283 5.16 -7.85 9.53
N GLU A 284 4.25 -7.54 8.62
CA GLU A 284 3.57 -6.26 8.57
C GLU A 284 2.08 -6.44 8.26
N ALA A 285 1.29 -5.42 8.55
CA ALA A 285 -0.10 -5.31 8.14
C ALA A 285 -0.30 -3.99 7.40
N ILE A 286 -0.92 -4.04 6.23
CA ILE A 286 -1.51 -2.89 5.54
C ILE A 286 -3.00 -3.20 5.45
N HIS A 287 -3.82 -2.45 6.17
CA HIS A 287 -5.24 -2.69 6.25
C HIS A 287 -6.02 -1.46 5.78
N PRO A 288 -6.86 -1.58 4.73
CA PRO A 288 -7.73 -0.51 4.29
C PRO A 288 -8.81 -0.25 5.34
N ASN A 289 -9.01 1.01 5.69
CA ASN A 289 -9.98 1.39 6.69
C ASN A 289 -11.41 1.21 6.16
N GLY A 290 -12.28 0.61 6.98
CA GLY A 290 -13.67 0.35 6.61
C GLY A 290 -13.92 -1.00 5.95
N PHE A 291 -12.94 -1.90 5.90
CA PHE A 291 -13.05 -3.21 5.26
C PHE A 291 -12.75 -4.36 6.20
N ASN A 292 -13.32 -5.51 5.88
CA ASN A 292 -12.99 -6.79 6.48
C ASN A 292 -12.22 -7.64 5.46
N PHE A 293 -11.18 -8.30 5.91
CA PHE A 293 -10.49 -9.32 5.13
C PHE A 293 -10.87 -10.72 5.61
N THR A 294 -11.36 -11.54 4.70
CA THR A 294 -11.63 -12.95 4.96
C THR A 294 -10.53 -13.78 4.35
N ALA A 295 -9.73 -14.45 5.18
CA ALA A 295 -8.65 -15.30 4.69
C ALA A 295 -9.22 -16.49 3.91
N PRO A 296 -8.79 -16.69 2.66
CA PRO A 296 -9.19 -17.88 1.90
C PRO A 296 -8.64 -19.16 2.56
N LYS A 297 -9.21 -20.28 2.24
CA LYS A 297 -8.72 -21.57 2.74
C LYS A 297 -7.43 -21.97 2.02
N GLU A 298 -6.52 -22.57 2.77
CA GLU A 298 -5.29 -23.13 2.21
C GLU A 298 -5.61 -24.32 1.30
N THR A 299 -5.15 -24.25 0.06
CA THR A 299 -5.40 -25.27 -0.97
C THR A 299 -4.19 -26.17 -1.23
N ASN A 300 -3.00 -25.77 -0.82
CA ASN A 300 -1.78 -26.52 -1.03
C ASN A 300 -1.81 -27.85 -0.24
N THR A 301 -1.77 -28.96 -0.96
CA THR A 301 -1.85 -30.31 -0.39
C THR A 301 -0.67 -30.67 0.50
N SER A 302 0.48 -30.03 0.29
CA SER A 302 1.69 -30.24 1.10
C SER A 302 1.73 -29.37 2.36
N ASN A 303 0.77 -28.45 2.54
CA ASN A 303 0.70 -27.60 3.71
C ASN A 303 -0.13 -28.29 4.80
N PRO A 304 0.39 -28.44 6.04
CA PRO A 304 -0.34 -29.03 7.15
C PRO A 304 -1.63 -28.27 7.52
N ASN A 305 -1.74 -27.00 7.11
CA ASN A 305 -2.93 -26.17 7.33
C ASN A 305 -3.98 -26.27 6.20
N LYS A 306 -3.88 -27.25 5.29
CA LYS A 306 -4.86 -27.43 4.21
C LYS A 306 -6.29 -27.47 4.75
N GLY A 307 -7.18 -26.71 4.10
CA GLY A 307 -8.59 -26.61 4.47
C GLY A 307 -8.90 -25.57 5.56
N ASN A 308 -7.89 -25.09 6.29
CA ASN A 308 -8.03 -24.00 7.27
C ASN A 308 -7.75 -22.65 6.61
N PRO A 309 -8.16 -21.53 7.24
CA PRO A 309 -7.79 -20.20 6.77
C PRO A 309 -6.27 -20.05 6.67
N VAL A 310 -5.81 -19.37 5.61
CA VAL A 310 -4.39 -19.10 5.39
C VAL A 310 -3.84 -18.24 6.53
N ILE A 311 -2.73 -18.66 7.13
CA ILE A 311 -2.10 -17.92 8.25
C ILE A 311 -1.44 -16.62 7.77
N SER A 312 -0.83 -16.64 6.57
CA SER A 312 -0.18 -15.48 5.97
C SER A 312 -0.66 -15.32 4.52
N PRO A 313 -1.63 -14.44 4.25
CA PRO A 313 -2.14 -14.25 2.90
C PRO A 313 -1.05 -13.84 1.92
N THR A 314 -1.05 -14.41 0.72
CA THR A 314 -0.15 -14.05 -0.37
C THR A 314 -0.55 -12.69 -0.97
N ASP A 315 0.35 -12.07 -1.75
CA ASP A 315 0.02 -10.81 -2.43
C ASP A 315 -1.13 -10.98 -3.42
N ALA A 316 -1.24 -12.14 -4.09
CA ALA A 316 -2.37 -12.46 -4.95
C ALA A 316 -3.70 -12.59 -4.18
N GLN A 317 -3.68 -13.19 -2.98
CA GLN A 317 -4.87 -13.30 -2.14
C GLN A 317 -5.30 -11.94 -1.57
N LEU A 318 -4.35 -11.07 -1.23
CA LEU A 318 -4.63 -9.68 -0.83
C LEU A 318 -5.20 -8.85 -1.98
N ALA A 319 -4.78 -9.12 -3.21
CA ALA A 319 -5.26 -8.47 -4.43
C ALA A 319 -6.58 -9.04 -4.98
N THR A 320 -7.21 -10.00 -4.29
CA THR A 320 -8.48 -10.62 -4.71
C THR A 320 -9.65 -9.91 -4.04
N ALA A 321 -10.51 -9.26 -4.83
CA ALA A 321 -11.67 -8.49 -4.35
C ALA A 321 -12.65 -9.34 -3.52
N ALA A 322 -12.86 -10.61 -3.88
CA ALA A 322 -13.77 -11.52 -3.17
C ALA A 322 -13.36 -11.80 -1.71
N ASN A 323 -12.11 -11.51 -1.35
CA ASN A 323 -11.62 -11.69 0.03
C ASN A 323 -11.87 -10.44 0.91
N TRP A 324 -12.38 -9.36 0.32
CA TRP A 324 -12.69 -8.12 1.00
C TRP A 324 -14.19 -7.86 1.04
N SER A 325 -14.66 -7.35 2.15
CA SER A 325 -16.06 -6.93 2.33
C SER A 325 -16.10 -5.64 3.14
N LEU A 326 -17.17 -4.86 2.95
CA LEU A 326 -17.38 -3.63 3.71
C LEU A 326 -17.62 -3.94 5.19
N ALA A 327 -17.01 -3.17 6.06
CA ALA A 327 -17.27 -3.14 7.48
C ALA A 327 -18.20 -1.99 7.86
N TYR A 328 -18.13 -0.86 7.13
CA TYR A 328 -19.00 0.30 7.34
C TYR A 328 -20.28 0.16 6.56
N SER A 329 -21.39 0.61 7.16
CA SER A 329 -22.71 0.67 6.50
C SER A 329 -22.81 1.86 5.55
N GLU A 330 -22.17 3.00 5.89
CA GLU A 330 -22.17 4.21 5.08
C GLU A 330 -20.93 4.22 4.16
N HIS A 331 -21.15 4.07 2.86
CA HIS A 331 -20.07 3.99 1.88
C HIS A 331 -19.26 5.31 1.77
N ARG A 332 -19.89 6.48 2.00
CA ARG A 332 -19.21 7.79 1.95
C ARG A 332 -18.14 7.98 3.03
N ALA A 333 -18.20 7.17 4.09
CA ALA A 333 -17.18 7.15 5.14
C ALA A 333 -15.90 6.43 4.71
N ILE A 334 -15.88 5.80 3.53
CA ILE A 334 -14.76 5.03 3.03
C ILE A 334 -13.86 5.94 2.18
N PRO A 335 -12.60 6.16 2.60
CA PRO A 335 -11.72 7.13 1.95
C PRO A 335 -10.99 6.56 0.73
N PHE A 336 -11.67 5.83 -0.13
CA PHE A 336 -11.13 5.21 -1.34
C PHE A 336 -12.02 5.49 -2.54
N MET A 337 -11.44 5.92 -3.67
CA MET A 337 -12.14 5.95 -4.95
C MET A 337 -11.21 5.71 -6.12
N LYS A 338 -11.79 5.25 -7.22
CA LYS A 338 -11.14 4.98 -8.49
C LYS A 338 -11.72 5.88 -9.58
N LEU A 339 -10.84 6.59 -10.25
CA LEU A 339 -11.17 7.36 -11.43
C LEU A 339 -10.54 6.70 -12.66
N VAL A 340 -11.35 6.40 -13.65
CA VAL A 340 -10.90 5.87 -14.94
C VAL A 340 -11.01 6.98 -15.98
N THR A 341 -9.89 7.33 -16.59
CA THR A 341 -9.76 8.41 -17.56
C THR A 341 -9.23 7.87 -18.89
N PRO A 342 -9.58 8.47 -20.03
CA PRO A 342 -8.88 8.19 -21.28
C PRO A 342 -7.44 8.70 -21.18
N GLY A 343 -6.55 8.14 -22.00
CA GLY A 343 -5.21 8.69 -22.20
C GLY A 343 -5.25 10.00 -22.97
N VAL A 344 -4.10 10.68 -22.99
CA VAL A 344 -3.85 11.78 -23.93
C VAL A 344 -3.94 11.20 -25.34
N ALA A 345 -4.77 11.80 -26.18
CA ALA A 345 -4.95 11.37 -27.57
C ALA A 345 -3.71 11.68 -28.42
#